data_d2bc87c93ca93cbbeeac1019f7699086
#
_entry.id   d2bc87c93ca93cbbeeac1019f7699086
#
_cell.length_a   1.000
_cell.length_b   1.000
_cell.length_c   1.000
_cell.angle_alpha   90.00
_cell.angle_beta   90.00
_cell.angle_gamma   90.00
#
_symmetry.space_group_name_H-M   'P 1'
#
loop_
_entity.id
_entity.type
_entity.pdbx_description
1 polymer ?
#
loop_
_entity_poly.entity_id
_entity_poly.type
_entity_poly.pdbx_seq_one_letter_code
_entity_poly.pdbx_strand_id
1 'polypeptide(L)'
;HTAKNLAPVEAREILSLTPHKLKKIPFGHLIAFLFRIEHHAMKVNGRFFKVDMEKCVNCGLCVKSCPEENVKIVDGKFVFGGDCACCVRCSFNCPKDAFDIALLNGWRVNGKYNFENAAALPSGRHERYCRKSYEKYFINADEKIAKAALSL
;
A
#
# COMPACT_ATOMS: atom_id res chain seq x y z
N HIS A 1 -9.56 -4.23 12.73
CA HIS A 1 -10.97 -4.30 13.15
C HIS A 1 -11.85 -3.46 12.22
N THR A 2 -11.64 -2.15 12.16
CA THR A 2 -12.47 -1.24 11.34
C THR A 2 -12.49 -1.60 9.86
N ALA A 3 -11.36 -2.00 9.28
CA ALA A 3 -11.29 -2.39 7.88
C ALA A 3 -12.15 -3.65 7.56
N LYS A 4 -12.12 -4.66 8.44
CA LYS A 4 -12.95 -5.87 8.26
C LYS A 4 -14.44 -5.55 8.30
N ASN A 5 -14.85 -4.62 9.16
CA ASN A 5 -16.25 -4.25 9.32
C ASN A 5 -16.73 -3.37 8.16
N LEU A 6 -15.90 -2.47 7.67
CA LEU A 6 -16.26 -1.56 6.58
C LEU A 6 -16.19 -2.21 5.20
N ALA A 7 -15.31 -3.18 4.98
CA ALA A 7 -15.13 -3.79 3.67
C ALA A 7 -16.41 -4.36 3.05
N PRO A 8 -17.30 -5.08 3.77
CA PRO A 8 -18.57 -5.54 3.20
C PRO A 8 -19.53 -4.40 2.84
N VAL A 9 -19.48 -3.30 3.58
CA VAL A 9 -20.32 -2.11 3.32
C VAL A 9 -19.83 -1.40 2.06
N GLU A 10 -18.54 -1.19 1.95
CA GLU A 10 -17.93 -0.59 0.76
C GLU A 10 -18.13 -1.44 -0.49
N ALA A 11 -17.98 -2.76 -0.37
CA ALA A 11 -18.24 -3.68 -1.48
C ALA A 11 -19.68 -3.58 -2.00
N ARG A 12 -20.66 -3.52 -1.11
CA ARG A 12 -22.07 -3.32 -1.49
C ARG A 12 -22.30 -1.99 -2.20
N GLU A 13 -21.71 -0.90 -1.73
CA GLU A 13 -21.80 0.42 -2.36
C GLU A 13 -21.22 0.41 -3.77
N ILE A 14 -20.07 -0.25 -3.97
CA ILE A 14 -19.45 -0.40 -5.29
C ILE A 14 -20.36 -1.19 -6.22
N LEU A 15 -20.88 -2.34 -5.75
CA LEU A 15 -21.75 -3.21 -6.54
C LEU A 15 -23.10 -2.55 -6.89
N SER A 16 -23.64 -1.73 -6.00
CA SER A 16 -24.90 -1.00 -6.23
C SER A 16 -24.71 0.32 -6.99
N LEU A 17 -23.48 0.65 -7.39
CA LEU A 17 -23.13 1.92 -8.04
C LEU A 17 -23.56 3.16 -7.25
N THR A 18 -23.66 3.05 -5.93
CA THR A 18 -23.98 4.16 -5.03
C THR A 18 -22.73 4.70 -4.34
N PRO A 19 -21.96 5.56 -5.02
CA PRO A 19 -20.68 6.02 -4.49
C PRO A 19 -20.86 6.84 -3.22
N HIS A 20 -19.97 6.61 -2.28
CA HIS A 20 -19.95 7.39 -1.05
C HIS A 20 -19.57 8.84 -1.32
N LYS A 21 -20.30 9.78 -0.71
CA LYS A 21 -20.04 11.21 -0.90
C LYS A 21 -18.82 11.65 -0.08
N LEU A 22 -17.84 12.20 -0.75
CA LEU A 22 -16.66 12.77 -0.13
C LEU A 22 -16.92 14.21 0.35
N LYS A 23 -16.33 14.57 1.47
CA LYS A 23 -16.29 15.97 1.91
C LYS A 23 -15.36 16.75 0.98
N LYS A 24 -15.77 17.97 0.62
CA LYS A 24 -14.91 18.88 -0.16
C LYS A 24 -13.67 19.24 0.67
N ILE A 25 -12.50 18.99 0.13
CA ILE A 25 -11.23 19.34 0.78
C ILE A 25 -10.72 20.63 0.14
N PRO A 26 -10.49 21.69 0.94
CA PRO A 26 -9.87 22.91 0.42
C PRO A 26 -8.53 22.54 -0.23
N PHE A 27 -8.23 23.15 -1.36
CA PHE A 27 -7.01 22.90 -2.14
C PHE A 27 -6.81 21.45 -2.63
N GLY A 28 -7.86 20.61 -2.65
CA GLY A 28 -7.76 19.22 -3.08
C GLY A 28 -7.15 19.06 -4.47
N HIS A 29 -7.41 19.98 -5.40
CA HIS A 29 -6.82 19.98 -6.74
C HIS A 29 -5.31 20.23 -6.73
N LEU A 30 -4.83 21.13 -5.86
CA LEU A 30 -3.39 21.40 -5.71
C LEU A 30 -2.68 20.18 -5.12
N ILE A 31 -3.27 19.56 -4.11
CA ILE A 31 -2.74 18.32 -3.51
C ILE A 31 -2.67 17.21 -4.56
N ALA A 32 -3.73 17.02 -5.34
CA ALA A 32 -3.75 16.02 -6.42
C ALA A 32 -2.69 16.29 -7.49
N PHE A 33 -2.44 17.56 -7.82
CA PHE A 33 -1.39 17.95 -8.76
C PHE A 33 0.01 17.60 -8.22
N LEU A 34 0.29 17.89 -6.94
CA LEU A 34 1.56 17.52 -6.30
C LEU A 34 1.79 16.01 -6.33
N PHE A 35 0.77 15.21 -6.02
CA PHE A 35 0.87 13.75 -6.11
C PHE A 35 1.09 13.22 -7.53
N ARG A 36 0.63 13.94 -8.57
CA ARG A 36 0.97 13.59 -9.96
C ARG A 36 2.45 13.76 -10.26
N ILE A 37 3.09 14.81 -9.72
CA ILE A 37 4.54 15.01 -9.85
C ILE A 37 5.28 13.85 -9.16
N GLU A 38 4.85 13.49 -7.95
CA GLU A 38 5.42 12.39 -7.19
C GLU A 38 5.36 11.05 -7.96
N HIS A 39 4.25 10.79 -8.67
CA HIS A 39 4.11 9.58 -9.48
C HIS A 39 5.24 9.43 -10.52
N HIS A 40 5.65 10.51 -11.18
CA HIS A 40 6.76 10.47 -12.13
C HIS A 40 8.11 10.26 -11.44
N ALA A 41 8.32 10.91 -10.29
CA ALA A 41 9.52 10.73 -9.48
C ALA A 41 9.67 9.27 -9.01
N MET A 42 8.57 8.60 -8.69
CA MET A 42 8.58 7.21 -8.23
C MET A 42 8.98 6.21 -9.34
N LYS A 43 8.61 6.46 -10.61
CA LYS A 43 9.11 5.65 -11.73
C LYS A 43 10.63 5.74 -11.86
N VAL A 44 11.18 6.96 -11.69
CA VAL A 44 12.63 7.19 -11.69
C VAL A 44 13.30 6.50 -10.50
N ASN A 45 12.68 6.57 -9.31
CA ASN A 45 13.19 5.95 -8.10
C ASN A 45 13.36 4.43 -8.25
N GLY A 46 12.47 3.76 -8.97
CA GLY A 46 12.56 2.31 -9.21
C GLY A 46 13.85 1.87 -9.90
N ARG A 47 14.48 2.74 -10.69
CA ARG A 47 15.77 2.45 -11.34
C ARG A 47 16.95 2.44 -10.38
N PHE A 48 16.80 3.05 -9.22
CA PHE A 48 17.83 3.12 -8.18
C PHE A 48 17.70 2.00 -7.14
N PHE A 49 16.76 1.10 -7.31
CA PHE A 49 16.65 -0.07 -6.45
C PHE A 49 17.91 -0.94 -6.61
N LYS A 50 18.35 -1.52 -5.51
CA LYS A 50 19.50 -2.40 -5.47
C LYS A 50 19.15 -3.66 -4.69
N VAL A 51 19.87 -4.74 -5.00
CA VAL A 51 19.78 -6.00 -4.26
C VAL A 51 21.12 -6.26 -3.60
N ASP A 52 21.10 -6.46 -2.32
CA ASP A 52 22.25 -6.93 -1.53
C ASP A 52 22.47 -8.41 -1.83
N MET A 53 23.50 -8.71 -2.62
CA MET A 53 23.80 -10.06 -3.05
C MET A 53 24.33 -10.97 -1.94
N GLU A 54 24.84 -10.41 -0.85
CA GLU A 54 25.26 -11.18 0.31
C GLU A 54 24.05 -11.77 1.07
N LYS A 55 22.91 -11.04 1.06
CA LYS A 55 21.65 -11.49 1.65
C LYS A 55 20.79 -12.29 0.69
N CYS A 56 20.93 -12.06 -0.61
CA CYS A 56 20.05 -12.61 -1.62
C CYS A 56 20.27 -14.14 -1.78
N VAL A 57 19.19 -14.90 -1.64
CA VAL A 57 19.19 -16.37 -1.83
C VAL A 57 18.72 -16.78 -3.24
N ASN A 58 18.65 -15.86 -4.18
CA ASN A 58 18.26 -16.10 -5.57
C ASN A 58 16.92 -16.85 -5.76
N CYS A 59 15.94 -16.64 -4.86
CA CYS A 59 14.66 -17.35 -4.90
C CYS A 59 13.72 -16.89 -6.04
N GLY A 60 14.01 -15.77 -6.72
CA GLY A 60 13.25 -15.25 -7.84
C GLY A 60 11.86 -14.67 -7.50
N LEU A 61 11.48 -14.60 -6.22
CA LEU A 61 10.15 -14.08 -5.80
C LEU A 61 9.92 -12.64 -6.23
N CYS A 62 10.95 -11.80 -6.18
CA CYS A 62 10.88 -10.42 -6.60
C CYS A 62 10.54 -10.25 -8.09
N VAL A 63 11.08 -11.11 -8.95
CA VAL A 63 10.77 -11.16 -10.38
C VAL A 63 9.33 -11.60 -10.60
N LYS A 64 8.95 -12.74 -9.99
CA LYS A 64 7.60 -13.32 -10.13
C LYS A 64 6.49 -12.43 -9.57
N SER A 65 6.77 -11.66 -8.52
CA SER A 65 5.78 -10.83 -7.85
C SER A 65 5.65 -9.41 -8.42
N CYS A 66 6.52 -9.03 -9.36
CA CYS A 66 6.47 -7.70 -9.96
C CYS A 66 5.31 -7.61 -10.96
N PRO A 67 4.27 -6.77 -10.73
CA PRO A 67 3.13 -6.66 -11.63
C PRO A 67 3.49 -5.99 -12.96
N GLU A 68 4.52 -5.16 -12.98
CA GLU A 68 5.00 -4.45 -14.17
C GLU A 68 6.19 -5.15 -14.84
N GLU A 69 6.53 -6.36 -14.42
CA GLU A 69 7.71 -7.11 -14.92
C GLU A 69 9.00 -6.27 -14.96
N ASN A 70 9.06 -5.25 -14.09
CA ASN A 70 10.14 -4.26 -14.04
C ASN A 70 11.42 -4.78 -13.40
N VAL A 71 11.38 -5.92 -12.74
CA VAL A 71 12.54 -6.58 -12.13
C VAL A 71 12.90 -7.81 -12.94
N LYS A 72 14.11 -7.84 -13.46
CA LYS A 72 14.64 -8.95 -14.28
C LYS A 72 15.99 -9.40 -13.76
N ILE A 73 16.34 -10.63 -14.05
CA ILE A 73 17.70 -11.16 -13.82
C ILE A 73 18.30 -11.43 -15.19
N VAL A 74 19.36 -10.70 -15.52
CA VAL A 74 20.11 -10.83 -16.77
C VAL A 74 21.55 -11.11 -16.41
N ASP A 75 22.11 -12.22 -16.92
CA ASP A 75 23.48 -12.67 -16.63
C ASP A 75 23.81 -12.68 -15.12
N GLY A 76 22.85 -13.17 -14.32
CA GLY A 76 22.98 -13.25 -12.87
C GLY A 76 22.90 -11.91 -12.11
N LYS A 77 22.62 -10.81 -12.81
CA LYS A 77 22.47 -9.47 -12.22
C LYS A 77 21.03 -9.02 -12.23
N PHE A 78 20.61 -8.35 -11.17
CA PHE A 78 19.30 -7.71 -11.12
C PHE A 78 19.29 -6.42 -11.95
N VAL A 79 18.31 -6.34 -12.84
CA VAL A 79 18.08 -5.18 -13.69
C VAL A 79 16.70 -4.62 -13.38
N PHE A 80 16.64 -3.31 -13.14
CA PHE A 80 15.42 -2.57 -12.86
C PHE A 80 15.08 -1.65 -14.03
N GLY A 81 13.90 -1.80 -14.58
CA GLY A 81 13.39 -0.99 -15.70
C GLY A 81 12.85 0.37 -15.27
N GLY A 82 12.22 1.05 -16.24
CA GLY A 82 11.60 2.37 -16.04
C GLY A 82 10.11 2.34 -15.69
N ASP A 83 9.49 1.17 -15.59
CA ASP A 83 8.04 1.02 -15.42
C ASP A 83 7.64 0.63 -13.99
N CYS A 84 8.45 1.03 -13.01
CA CYS A 84 8.19 0.74 -11.62
C CYS A 84 6.95 1.47 -11.10
N ALA A 85 5.92 0.72 -10.70
CA ALA A 85 4.73 1.26 -10.05
C ALA A 85 4.94 1.62 -8.57
N CYS A 86 6.16 1.52 -8.06
CA CYS A 86 6.52 1.77 -6.66
C CYS A 86 5.68 1.02 -5.61
N CYS A 87 5.13 -0.12 -5.98
CA CYS A 87 4.32 -0.96 -5.09
C CYS A 87 5.14 -1.67 -4.00
N VAL A 88 6.47 -1.59 -4.06
CA VAL A 88 7.48 -2.20 -3.17
C VAL A 88 7.28 -3.70 -2.88
N ARG A 89 6.46 -4.39 -3.67
CA ARG A 89 6.15 -5.81 -3.49
C ARG A 89 7.39 -6.69 -3.56
N CYS A 90 8.38 -6.33 -4.39
CA CYS A 90 9.66 -7.01 -4.49
C CYS A 90 10.43 -6.99 -3.16
N SER A 91 10.47 -5.84 -2.48
CA SER A 91 11.10 -5.68 -1.17
C SER A 91 10.27 -6.36 -0.06
N PHE A 92 8.95 -6.13 -0.07
CA PHE A 92 8.05 -6.64 0.95
C PHE A 92 7.98 -8.17 1.01
N ASN A 93 8.05 -8.84 -0.14
CA ASN A 93 8.04 -10.31 -0.23
C ASN A 93 9.43 -10.94 -0.12
N CYS A 94 10.50 -10.15 0.00
CA CYS A 94 11.86 -10.70 0.09
C CYS A 94 12.06 -11.39 1.44
N PRO A 95 12.31 -12.71 1.48
CA PRO A 95 12.44 -13.46 2.72
C PRO A 95 13.72 -13.10 3.49
N LYS A 96 14.70 -12.49 2.82
CA LYS A 96 16.00 -12.11 3.39
C LYS A 96 16.20 -10.61 3.50
N ASP A 97 15.16 -9.83 3.18
CA ASP A 97 15.22 -8.38 3.25
C ASP A 97 16.43 -7.79 2.50
N ALA A 98 16.69 -8.35 1.32
CA ALA A 98 17.87 -8.03 0.52
C ALA A 98 17.72 -6.76 -0.35
N PHE A 99 16.55 -6.07 -0.31
CA PHE A 99 16.29 -4.90 -1.15
C PHE A 99 16.66 -3.59 -0.48
N ASP A 100 17.36 -2.75 -1.24
CA ASP A 100 17.46 -1.30 -1.03
C ASP A 100 16.49 -0.62 -2.01
N ILE A 101 15.49 0.07 -1.48
CA ILE A 101 14.42 0.72 -2.26
C ILE A 101 14.63 2.23 -2.41
N ALA A 102 15.87 2.67 -2.31
CA ALA A 102 16.31 4.05 -2.50
C ALA A 102 15.54 5.04 -1.62
N LEU A 103 14.87 6.05 -2.20
CA LEU A 103 14.13 7.07 -1.43
C LEU A 103 13.04 6.48 -0.51
N LEU A 104 12.50 5.31 -0.85
CA LEU A 104 11.46 4.66 -0.06
C LEU A 104 11.96 3.92 1.19
N ASN A 105 13.28 3.82 1.39
CA ASN A 105 13.82 3.16 2.59
C ASN A 105 13.34 3.78 3.90
N GLY A 106 13.04 5.10 3.90
CA GLY A 106 12.49 5.79 5.07
C GLY A 106 11.08 5.33 5.47
N TRP A 107 10.35 4.69 4.56
CA TRP A 107 9.00 4.13 4.79
C TRP A 107 8.97 2.60 4.73
N ARG A 108 10.12 1.98 4.78
CA ARG A 108 10.25 0.54 4.67
C ARG A 108 9.58 -0.16 5.84
N VAL A 109 8.72 -1.11 5.52
CA VAL A 109 8.13 -2.02 6.51
C VAL A 109 8.99 -3.28 6.53
N ASN A 110 9.52 -3.62 7.70
CA ASN A 110 10.33 -4.80 7.87
C ASN A 110 9.46 -6.06 7.90
N GLY A 111 9.68 -6.93 6.92
CA GLY A 111 9.04 -8.22 6.83
C GLY A 111 7.64 -8.22 6.19
N LYS A 112 7.14 -9.41 5.95
CA LYS A 112 5.83 -9.63 5.35
C LYS A 112 4.71 -9.37 6.34
N TYR A 113 3.74 -8.57 5.94
CA TYR A 113 2.54 -8.34 6.76
C TYR A 113 1.74 -9.63 6.92
N ASN A 114 1.48 -10.01 8.16
CA ASN A 114 0.67 -11.17 8.48
C ASN A 114 -0.68 -10.73 9.06
N PHE A 115 -1.75 -10.92 8.29
CA PHE A 115 -3.11 -10.55 8.69
C PHE A 115 -3.60 -11.33 9.92
N GLU A 116 -3.18 -12.56 10.10
CA GLU A 116 -3.56 -13.39 11.24
C GLU A 116 -2.97 -12.84 12.53
N ASN A 117 -1.67 -12.52 12.50
CA ASN A 117 -1.01 -11.89 13.65
C ASN A 117 -1.55 -10.50 13.92
N ALA A 118 -1.90 -9.73 12.89
CA ALA A 118 -2.50 -8.41 13.05
C ALA A 118 -3.88 -8.47 13.72
N ALA A 119 -4.64 -9.53 13.49
CA ALA A 119 -5.93 -9.74 14.18
C ALA A 119 -5.78 -10.00 15.68
N ALA A 120 -4.63 -10.52 16.11
CA ALA A 120 -4.30 -10.78 17.52
C ALA A 120 -3.72 -9.54 18.25
N LEU A 121 -3.35 -8.48 17.52
CA LEU A 121 -2.86 -7.26 18.14
C LEU A 121 -4.00 -6.53 18.85
N PRO A 122 -3.79 -6.04 20.09
CA PRO A 122 -4.82 -5.29 20.80
C PRO A 122 -5.23 -4.07 19.99
N SER A 123 -6.53 -3.87 19.84
CA SER A 123 -7.08 -2.67 19.23
C SER A 123 -6.62 -1.45 20.03
N GLY A 124 -6.02 -0.47 19.37
CA GLY A 124 -5.45 0.66 20.07
C GLY A 124 -5.33 1.90 19.18
N ARG A 125 -4.13 2.47 19.20
CA ARG A 125 -3.79 3.74 18.54
C ARG A 125 -4.16 3.78 17.05
N HIS A 126 -4.08 2.64 16.33
CA HIS A 126 -4.36 2.54 14.90
C HIS A 126 -5.87 2.61 14.59
N GLU A 127 -6.71 2.02 15.42
CA GLU A 127 -8.16 2.13 15.28
C GLU A 127 -8.65 3.58 15.35
N ARG A 128 -8.13 4.32 16.33
CA ARG A 128 -8.43 5.76 16.45
C ARG A 128 -7.99 6.56 15.24
N TYR A 129 -6.84 6.26 14.68
CA TYR A 129 -6.34 6.94 13.50
C TYR A 129 -7.21 6.67 12.27
N CYS A 130 -7.47 5.40 11.97
CA CYS A 130 -8.31 5.00 10.85
C CYS A 130 -9.73 5.58 10.96
N ARG A 131 -10.35 5.52 12.14
CA ARG A 131 -11.66 6.10 12.38
C ARG A 131 -11.67 7.60 12.14
N LYS A 132 -10.74 8.34 12.74
CA LYS A 132 -10.63 9.79 12.56
C LYS A 132 -10.40 10.19 11.11
N SER A 133 -9.59 9.43 10.36
CA SER A 133 -9.38 9.68 8.93
C SER A 133 -10.66 9.45 8.15
N TYR A 134 -11.39 8.39 8.45
CA TYR A 134 -12.66 8.10 7.80
C TYR A 134 -13.70 9.20 8.06
N GLU A 135 -13.89 9.57 9.31
CA GLU A 135 -14.79 10.66 9.74
C GLU A 135 -14.42 12.01 9.09
N LYS A 136 -13.12 12.23 8.85
CA LYS A 136 -12.63 13.47 8.23
C LYS A 136 -12.99 13.59 6.75
N TYR A 137 -12.95 12.50 6.00
CA TYR A 137 -13.04 12.53 4.53
C TYR A 137 -14.41 12.16 3.99
N PHE A 138 -15.21 11.39 4.72
CA PHE A 138 -16.50 10.90 4.25
C PHE A 138 -17.67 11.60 4.93
N ILE A 139 -18.72 11.85 4.16
CA ILE A 139 -20.00 12.30 4.70
C ILE A 139 -20.71 11.12 5.36
N ASN A 140 -21.38 11.36 6.48
CA ASN A 140 -22.09 10.33 7.24
C ASN A 140 -21.20 9.15 7.70
N ALA A 141 -19.93 9.42 7.97
CA ALA A 141 -18.97 8.40 8.38
C ALA A 141 -19.41 7.68 9.66
N ASP A 142 -19.96 8.39 10.65
CA ASP A 142 -20.40 7.81 11.92
C ASP A 142 -21.56 6.82 11.71
N GLU A 143 -22.54 7.17 10.87
CA GLU A 143 -23.66 6.28 10.54
C GLU A 143 -23.17 5.01 9.84
N LYS A 144 -22.22 5.14 8.93
CA LYS A 144 -21.65 4.01 8.20
C LYS A 144 -20.85 3.09 9.11
N ILE A 145 -20.07 3.64 10.03
CA ILE A 145 -19.32 2.88 11.04
C ILE A 145 -20.28 2.16 11.98
N ALA A 146 -21.35 2.83 12.41
CA ALA A 146 -22.37 2.22 13.27
C ALA A 146 -23.09 1.04 12.57
N LYS A 147 -23.49 1.21 11.31
CA LYS A 147 -24.11 0.12 10.52
C LYS A 147 -23.17 -1.08 10.35
N ALA A 148 -21.86 -0.81 10.12
CA ALA A 148 -20.87 -1.86 10.01
C ALA A 148 -20.67 -2.63 11.32
N ALA A 149 -20.79 -1.96 12.47
CA ALA A 149 -20.72 -2.59 13.79
C ALA A 149 -21.93 -3.46 14.14
N LEU A 150 -23.12 -3.12 13.62
CA LEU A 150 -24.36 -3.88 13.83
C LEU A 150 -24.50 -5.11 12.92
N SER A 151 -23.65 -5.23 11.91
CA SER A 151 -23.66 -6.35 10.95
C SER A 151 -22.76 -7.53 11.36
N LEU A 152 -22.24 -7.49 12.58
CA LEU A 152 -21.45 -8.55 13.24
C LEU A 152 -22.29 -9.36 14.22
#